data_36f2c64ec2afc982bc7ace8455296902
#
_entry.id   36f2c64ec2afc982bc7ace8455296902
#
_cell.length_a   1.000
_cell.length_b   1.000
_cell.length_c   1.000
_cell.angle_alpha   90.00
_cell.angle_beta   90.00
_cell.angle_gamma   90.00
#
_symmetry.space_group_name_H-M   'P 1'
#
loop_
_entity.id
_entity.type
_entity.pdbx_description
1 polymer ?
#
loop_
_entity_poly.entity_id
_entity_poly.type
_entity_poly.pdbx_seq_one_letter_code
_entity_poly.pdbx_strand_id
1 'polypeptide(L)'
;MERIKIIPHTALDLKKWDKAILNSPFPLVFAQSFYLNATAPNWKALVMDNYKTVMPLTQASKLNIKYLHQPPFTSQLGIYGDATKKDVEEIETVLKKNYKFIEIEQNAHTNFQKNVKDKLTYVIDYKKGYKFNDNTKRNISKAHKLNCKVSEVVDLESVLKLAKSKIIPWLKKEHKVSEGHCLLFLKLITNAFHEQALKCFVTIDEKGAPQALGYFIYNDFHAVFLKGMSFHKKDNNGSMHLLMDYAIHYFETKVKLFDFGGGAAAGIATFYKGLGGKELKYQVLKINQLPWPLKILKK
;
A
#
# COMPACT_ATOMS: atom_id res chain seq x y z
N MET A 1 21.07 27.72 7.18
CA MET A 1 19.73 27.09 7.43
C MET A 1 19.93 25.62 7.71
N GLU A 2 19.16 25.05 8.63
CA GLU A 2 19.23 23.62 8.93
C GLU A 2 18.83 22.82 7.68
N ARG A 3 19.69 21.90 7.25
CA ARG A 3 19.54 21.11 6.01
C ARG A 3 18.34 20.16 6.07
N ILE A 4 18.06 19.58 7.27
CA ILE A 4 16.94 18.67 7.51
C ILE A 4 15.96 19.31 8.48
N LYS A 5 14.67 19.32 8.12
CA LYS A 5 13.58 19.81 8.96
C LYS A 5 12.51 18.72 9.14
N ILE A 6 11.93 18.66 10.35
CA ILE A 6 10.74 17.85 10.62
C ILE A 6 9.54 18.80 10.71
N ILE A 7 8.63 18.70 9.75
CA ILE A 7 7.49 19.63 9.60
C ILE A 7 6.18 18.85 9.80
N PRO A 8 5.25 19.34 10.64
CA PRO A 8 3.90 18.77 10.70
C PRO A 8 3.20 18.88 9.35
N HIS A 9 2.42 17.87 8.94
CA HIS A 9 1.72 17.90 7.66
C HIS A 9 0.77 19.12 7.51
N THR A 10 0.24 19.66 8.62
CA THR A 10 -0.61 20.86 8.62
C THR A 10 0.14 22.16 8.27
N ALA A 11 1.46 22.18 8.37
CA ALA A 11 2.33 23.30 8.01
C ALA A 11 3.17 23.01 6.76
N LEU A 12 2.91 21.89 6.08
CA LEU A 12 3.64 21.45 4.92
C LEU A 12 3.04 22.03 3.63
N ASP A 13 3.89 22.41 2.69
CA ASP A 13 3.46 22.65 1.31
C ASP A 13 3.18 21.29 0.64
N LEU A 14 1.92 20.86 0.68
CA LEU A 14 1.49 19.56 0.15
C LEU A 14 1.73 19.43 -1.37
N LYS A 15 1.66 20.53 -2.11
CA LYS A 15 1.96 20.51 -3.56
C LYS A 15 3.44 20.21 -3.82
N LYS A 16 4.35 20.84 -3.06
CA LYS A 16 5.78 20.50 -3.15
C LYS A 16 6.07 19.09 -2.67
N TRP A 17 5.38 18.64 -1.60
CA TRP A 17 5.49 17.27 -1.10
C TRP A 17 5.13 16.25 -2.17
N ASP A 18 3.91 16.33 -2.72
CA ASP A 18 3.44 15.35 -3.71
C ASP A 18 4.28 15.42 -5.00
N LYS A 19 4.73 16.61 -5.40
CA LYS A 19 5.68 16.76 -6.52
C LYS A 19 7.01 16.05 -6.25
N ALA A 20 7.55 16.15 -5.01
CA ALA A 20 8.78 15.45 -4.63
C ALA A 20 8.61 13.93 -4.67
N ILE A 21 7.46 13.43 -4.21
CA ILE A 21 7.13 11.99 -4.30
C ILE A 21 7.04 11.55 -5.75
N LEU A 22 6.24 12.24 -6.58
CA LEU A 22 6.00 11.86 -7.99
C LEU A 22 7.26 11.94 -8.86
N ASN A 23 8.17 12.86 -8.56
CA ASN A 23 9.44 13.00 -9.29
C ASN A 23 10.55 12.06 -8.78
N SER A 24 10.30 11.28 -7.73
CA SER A 24 11.30 10.33 -7.22
C SER A 24 11.49 9.14 -8.19
N PRO A 25 12.62 8.43 -8.13
CA PRO A 25 12.84 7.24 -8.96
C PRO A 25 11.82 6.11 -8.74
N PHE A 26 11.17 6.08 -7.56
CA PHE A 26 10.21 5.04 -7.20
C PHE A 26 8.98 5.64 -6.48
N PRO A 27 8.09 6.34 -7.20
CA PRO A 27 7.00 7.14 -6.65
C PRO A 27 5.80 6.29 -6.25
N LEU A 28 5.88 5.64 -5.10
CA LEU A 28 4.79 4.84 -4.58
C LEU A 28 3.63 5.72 -4.09
N VAL A 29 2.41 5.32 -4.41
CA VAL A 29 1.18 6.02 -4.02
C VAL A 29 1.02 6.15 -2.50
N PHE A 30 1.61 5.25 -1.72
CA PHE A 30 1.54 5.23 -0.26
C PHE A 30 2.06 6.50 0.42
N ALA A 31 2.99 7.22 -0.21
CA ALA A 31 3.60 8.43 0.35
C ALA A 31 2.93 9.73 -0.10
N GLN A 32 1.96 9.67 -0.99
CA GLN A 32 1.20 10.86 -1.39
C GLN A 32 0.35 11.39 -0.24
N SER A 33 0.16 12.70 -0.21
CA SER A 33 -0.48 13.40 0.90
C SER A 33 -1.90 12.90 1.19
N PHE A 34 -2.72 12.64 0.16
CA PHE A 34 -4.08 12.12 0.33
C PHE A 34 -4.10 10.76 1.03
N TYR A 35 -3.11 9.91 0.72
CA TYR A 35 -2.99 8.58 1.29
C TYR A 35 -2.57 8.65 2.77
N LEU A 36 -1.52 9.44 3.06
CA LEU A 36 -1.02 9.65 4.42
C LEU A 36 -2.06 10.33 5.32
N ASN A 37 -2.80 11.33 4.80
CA ASN A 37 -3.88 12.01 5.52
C ASN A 37 -5.02 11.06 5.92
N ALA A 38 -5.19 9.96 5.19
CA ALA A 38 -6.17 8.93 5.54
C ALA A 38 -5.62 7.92 6.54
N THR A 39 -4.39 7.41 6.31
CA THR A 39 -3.85 6.25 7.04
C THR A 39 -3.02 6.61 8.28
N ALA A 40 -2.50 7.84 8.36
CA ALA A 40 -1.65 8.34 9.44
C ALA A 40 -1.96 9.81 9.76
N PRO A 41 -3.14 10.17 10.31
CA PRO A 41 -3.63 11.56 10.38
C PRO A 41 -2.72 12.56 11.11
N ASN A 42 -1.77 12.09 11.90
CA ASN A 42 -0.80 12.93 12.63
C ASN A 42 0.63 12.83 12.07
N TRP A 43 0.78 12.46 10.80
CA TRP A 43 2.08 12.31 10.19
C TRP A 43 2.84 13.64 10.12
N LYS A 44 4.17 13.52 10.08
CA LYS A 44 5.10 14.62 9.81
C LYS A 44 5.91 14.32 8.57
N ALA A 45 6.51 15.33 8.00
CA ALA A 45 7.46 15.21 6.93
C ALA A 45 8.87 15.46 7.45
N LEU A 46 9.82 14.58 7.14
CA LEU A 46 11.22 14.95 7.09
C LEU A 46 11.47 15.56 5.71
N VAL A 47 11.93 16.80 5.67
CA VAL A 47 12.24 17.54 4.44
C VAL A 47 13.71 17.94 4.48
N MET A 48 14.45 17.53 3.46
CA MET A 48 15.87 17.86 3.27
C MET A 48 16.02 18.68 1.99
N ASP A 49 16.89 19.72 2.05
CA ASP A 49 17.28 20.55 0.92
C ASP A 49 16.06 21.08 0.12
N ASN A 50 15.10 21.69 0.82
CA ASN A 50 13.89 22.28 0.23
C ASN A 50 13.11 21.30 -0.67
N TYR A 51 12.75 20.13 -0.13
CA TYR A 51 11.99 19.05 -0.81
C TYR A 51 12.79 18.27 -1.88
N LYS A 52 14.10 18.42 -1.99
CA LYS A 52 14.92 17.56 -2.85
C LYS A 52 14.85 16.10 -2.41
N THR A 53 14.87 15.89 -1.09
CA THR A 53 14.66 14.57 -0.47
C THR A 53 13.65 14.70 0.65
N VAL A 54 12.70 13.77 0.69
CA VAL A 54 11.62 13.76 1.67
C VAL A 54 11.36 12.35 2.22
N MET A 55 10.87 12.27 3.46
CA MET A 55 10.46 11.01 4.08
C MET A 55 9.21 11.22 4.94
N PRO A 56 8.13 10.43 4.77
CA PRO A 56 6.97 10.48 5.66
C PRO A 56 7.33 9.88 7.03
N LEU A 57 6.98 10.59 8.09
CA LEU A 57 7.18 10.18 9.47
C LEU A 57 5.82 9.91 10.11
N THR A 58 5.40 8.66 10.05
CA THR A 58 4.11 8.19 10.58
C THR A 58 4.24 7.95 12.08
N GLN A 59 4.20 9.06 12.82
CA GLN A 59 4.48 9.07 14.24
C GLN A 59 3.25 8.80 15.13
N ALA A 60 3.51 8.20 16.29
CA ALA A 60 2.60 8.16 17.41
C ALA A 60 3.38 8.38 18.73
N SER A 61 2.64 8.54 19.82
CA SER A 61 3.22 8.66 21.15
C SER A 61 2.44 7.79 22.15
N LYS A 62 3.16 7.11 23.03
CA LYS A 62 2.60 6.35 24.14
C LYS A 62 3.52 6.52 25.36
N LEU A 63 2.95 6.83 26.53
CA LEU A 63 3.72 7.12 27.76
C LEU A 63 4.84 8.15 27.52
N ASN A 64 4.55 9.23 26.81
CA ASN A 64 5.47 10.29 26.40
C ASN A 64 6.66 9.81 25.53
N ILE A 65 6.65 8.57 25.06
CA ILE A 65 7.65 8.03 24.15
C ILE A 65 7.15 8.17 22.71
N LYS A 66 7.87 8.95 21.90
CA LYS A 66 7.61 9.09 20.46
C LYS A 66 8.16 7.91 19.70
N TYR A 67 7.38 7.39 18.76
CA TYR A 67 7.80 6.28 17.90
C TYR A 67 7.25 6.44 16.48
N LEU A 68 7.91 5.77 15.52
CA LEU A 68 7.43 5.64 14.15
C LEU A 68 6.91 4.21 13.94
N HIS A 69 5.77 4.09 13.27
CA HIS A 69 5.12 2.82 13.00
C HIS A 69 4.58 2.75 11.58
N GLN A 70 4.44 1.55 11.06
CA GLN A 70 3.81 1.34 9.76
C GLN A 70 2.31 1.57 9.87
N PRO A 71 1.72 2.48 9.06
CA PRO A 71 0.28 2.70 9.06
C PRO A 71 -0.48 1.49 8.51
N PRO A 72 -1.74 1.28 8.90
CA PRO A 72 -2.58 0.27 8.29
C PRO A 72 -2.77 0.55 6.78
N PHE A 73 -2.95 -0.52 6.01
CA PHE A 73 -3.15 -0.49 4.56
C PHE A 73 -1.97 0.09 3.75
N THR A 74 -0.83 0.31 4.36
CA THR A 74 0.38 0.86 3.75
C THR A 74 1.46 -0.21 3.74
N SER A 75 1.97 -0.59 2.57
CA SER A 75 3.01 -1.64 2.47
C SER A 75 4.42 -1.07 2.54
N GLN A 76 4.65 0.10 1.96
CA GLN A 76 6.00 0.67 1.86
C GLN A 76 5.95 2.19 2.01
N LEU A 77 6.91 2.73 2.74
CA LEU A 77 7.17 4.16 2.86
C LEU A 77 8.65 4.42 2.49
N GLY A 78 9.39 5.16 3.29
CA GLY A 78 10.83 5.35 3.10
C GLY A 78 11.20 6.72 2.57
N ILE A 79 12.38 6.81 1.95
CA ILE A 79 12.95 8.05 1.45
C ILE A 79 12.58 8.21 -0.03
N TYR A 80 12.19 9.41 -0.42
CA TYR A 80 11.85 9.80 -1.79
C TYR A 80 12.72 10.97 -2.24
N GLY A 81 12.99 11.05 -3.55
CA GLY A 81 13.92 11.99 -4.16
C GLY A 81 15.32 11.42 -4.32
N ASP A 82 16.29 12.29 -4.57
CA ASP A 82 17.68 11.91 -4.88
C ASP A 82 18.54 11.87 -3.62
N ALA A 83 18.34 10.86 -2.78
CA ALA A 83 19.13 10.68 -1.56
C ALA A 83 20.44 9.92 -1.85
N THR A 84 21.57 10.50 -1.51
CA THR A 84 22.86 9.81 -1.49
C THR A 84 22.97 8.90 -0.26
N LYS A 85 23.95 8.01 -0.25
CA LYS A 85 24.24 7.17 0.93
C LYS A 85 24.50 8.02 2.19
N LYS A 86 25.20 9.14 2.06
CA LYS A 86 25.46 10.10 3.15
C LYS A 86 24.16 10.72 3.66
N ASP A 87 23.23 11.06 2.76
CA ASP A 87 21.92 11.60 3.13
C ASP A 87 21.10 10.60 3.93
N VAL A 88 21.12 9.32 3.55
CA VAL A 88 20.44 8.24 4.29
C VAL A 88 21.03 8.09 5.71
N GLU A 89 22.35 8.14 5.87
CA GLU A 89 23.03 8.10 7.18
C GLU A 89 22.68 9.32 8.07
N GLU A 90 22.60 10.50 7.47
CA GLU A 90 22.20 11.73 8.16
C GLU A 90 20.72 11.66 8.60
N ILE A 91 19.84 11.19 7.72
CA ILE A 91 18.43 10.94 8.03
C ILE A 91 18.30 9.93 9.18
N GLU A 92 19.03 8.80 9.13
CA GLU A 92 19.00 7.79 10.22
C GLU A 92 19.42 8.41 11.56
N THR A 93 20.42 9.28 11.56
CA THR A 93 20.86 10.00 12.77
C THR A 93 19.77 10.90 13.33
N VAL A 94 19.09 11.67 12.46
CA VAL A 94 17.95 12.52 12.85
C VAL A 94 16.79 11.69 13.39
N LEU A 95 16.48 10.55 12.76
CA LEU A 95 15.42 9.65 13.21
C LEU A 95 15.72 9.11 14.62
N LYS A 96 16.95 8.63 14.88
CA LYS A 96 17.37 8.11 16.20
C LYS A 96 17.33 9.16 17.30
N LYS A 97 17.64 10.43 16.98
CA LYS A 97 17.56 11.54 17.92
C LYS A 97 16.11 11.84 18.35
N ASN A 98 15.17 11.73 17.42
CA ASN A 98 13.77 12.16 17.64
C ASN A 98 12.83 11.04 18.10
N TYR A 99 13.14 9.77 17.82
CA TYR A 99 12.25 8.63 18.06
C TYR A 99 12.96 7.50 18.81
N LYS A 100 12.36 7.02 19.90
CA LYS A 100 12.91 5.92 20.72
C LYS A 100 12.63 4.55 20.16
N PHE A 101 11.59 4.41 19.32
CA PHE A 101 11.28 3.18 18.62
C PHE A 101 10.87 3.50 17.18
N ILE A 102 11.41 2.75 16.22
CA ILE A 102 11.11 2.89 14.80
C ILE A 102 10.89 1.50 14.23
N GLU A 103 9.77 1.29 13.58
CA GLU A 103 9.49 0.09 12.79
C GLU A 103 8.69 0.50 11.55
N ILE A 104 9.41 0.76 10.44
CA ILE A 104 8.85 1.27 9.18
C ILE A 104 9.37 0.47 8.01
N GLU A 105 8.46 0.04 7.17
CA GLU A 105 8.73 -0.62 5.90
C GLU A 105 9.17 0.42 4.87
N GLN A 106 10.38 0.23 4.32
CA GLN A 106 10.98 1.15 3.37
C GLN A 106 10.54 0.80 1.95
N ASN A 107 10.54 1.75 1.03
CA ASN A 107 10.41 1.42 -0.38
C ASN A 107 11.64 0.68 -0.90
N ALA A 108 11.51 -0.05 -2.00
CA ALA A 108 12.58 -0.89 -2.53
C ALA A 108 13.84 -0.12 -3.00
N HIS A 109 13.76 1.20 -3.13
CA HIS A 109 14.89 2.07 -3.46
C HIS A 109 15.59 2.67 -2.25
N THR A 110 14.95 2.68 -1.08
CA THR A 110 15.58 3.12 0.17
C THR A 110 16.48 2.02 0.70
N ASN A 111 17.76 2.33 0.91
CA ASN A 111 18.74 1.33 1.37
C ASN A 111 19.47 1.82 2.62
N PHE A 112 18.93 1.48 3.79
CA PHE A 112 19.63 1.64 5.07
C PHE A 112 20.64 0.51 5.24
N GLN A 113 21.82 0.84 5.79
CA GLN A 113 22.93 -0.14 5.94
C GLN A 113 22.85 -0.97 7.22
N LYS A 114 22.13 -0.48 8.23
CA LYS A 114 22.02 -1.10 9.56
C LYS A 114 20.60 -1.10 10.04
N ASN A 115 20.32 -1.93 11.04
CA ASN A 115 18.99 -2.01 11.69
C ASN A 115 17.85 -2.38 10.72
N VAL A 116 18.14 -3.21 9.73
CA VAL A 116 17.16 -3.61 8.71
C VAL A 116 16.89 -5.11 8.73
N LYS A 117 15.67 -5.46 8.31
CA LYS A 117 15.25 -6.82 7.98
C LYS A 117 14.64 -6.83 6.60
N ASP A 118 14.88 -7.91 5.85
CA ASP A 118 14.26 -8.06 4.55
C ASP A 118 12.78 -8.46 4.67
N LYS A 119 11.98 -7.90 3.80
CA LYS A 119 10.59 -8.26 3.56
C LYS A 119 10.36 -8.31 2.05
N LEU A 120 9.25 -8.90 1.63
CA LEU A 120 8.91 -8.97 0.21
C LEU A 120 7.44 -8.66 -0.04
N THR A 121 7.16 -8.13 -1.23
CA THR A 121 5.84 -8.08 -1.86
C THR A 121 5.91 -8.73 -3.24
N TYR A 122 4.76 -8.86 -3.90
CA TYR A 122 4.68 -9.33 -5.28
C TYR A 122 4.25 -8.18 -6.18
N VAL A 123 4.93 -8.05 -7.32
CA VAL A 123 4.67 -6.97 -8.28
C VAL A 123 4.71 -7.49 -9.72
N ILE A 124 4.02 -6.81 -10.61
CA ILE A 124 4.25 -6.85 -12.05
C ILE A 124 4.94 -5.55 -12.44
N ASP A 125 6.16 -5.66 -12.94
CA ASP A 125 6.86 -4.59 -13.64
C ASP A 125 6.50 -4.74 -15.13
N TYR A 126 5.64 -3.89 -15.65
CA TYR A 126 5.13 -4.02 -17.01
C TYR A 126 6.22 -3.92 -18.08
N LYS A 127 7.33 -3.23 -17.81
CA LYS A 127 8.48 -3.19 -18.72
C LYS A 127 9.18 -4.55 -18.87
N LYS A 128 9.10 -5.39 -17.83
CA LYS A 128 9.72 -6.74 -17.84
C LYS A 128 8.78 -7.82 -18.35
N GLY A 129 7.52 -7.46 -18.61
CA GLY A 129 6.46 -8.37 -19.00
C GLY A 129 6.06 -9.35 -17.89
N TYR A 130 4.93 -10.01 -18.09
CA TYR A 130 4.37 -11.00 -17.15
C TYR A 130 3.69 -12.13 -17.93
N LYS A 131 3.46 -13.25 -17.26
CA LYS A 131 2.78 -14.41 -17.84
C LYS A 131 1.96 -15.11 -16.76
N PHE A 132 0.68 -15.35 -17.05
CA PHE A 132 -0.18 -16.14 -16.18
C PHE A 132 0.16 -17.63 -16.31
N ASN A 133 0.12 -18.34 -15.19
CA ASN A 133 0.25 -19.78 -15.22
C ASN A 133 -1.03 -20.48 -15.70
N ASP A 134 -0.96 -21.76 -15.99
CA ASP A 134 -2.08 -22.52 -16.55
C ASP A 134 -3.26 -22.64 -15.57
N ASN A 135 -3.01 -22.67 -14.26
CA ASN A 135 -4.06 -22.65 -13.26
C ASN A 135 -4.86 -21.35 -13.30
N THR A 136 -4.18 -20.20 -13.38
CA THR A 136 -4.82 -18.87 -13.53
C THR A 136 -5.66 -18.83 -14.81
N LYS A 137 -5.11 -19.26 -15.95
CA LYS A 137 -5.84 -19.29 -17.25
C LYS A 137 -7.09 -20.16 -17.17
N ARG A 138 -6.99 -21.36 -16.57
CA ARG A 138 -8.14 -22.26 -16.37
C ARG A 138 -9.23 -21.61 -15.50
N ASN A 139 -8.85 -20.90 -14.42
CA ASN A 139 -9.82 -20.24 -13.56
C ASN A 139 -10.49 -19.05 -14.27
N ILE A 140 -9.77 -18.27 -15.06
CA ILE A 140 -10.34 -17.20 -15.91
C ILE A 140 -11.34 -17.81 -16.90
N SER A 141 -10.95 -18.87 -17.62
CA SER A 141 -11.84 -19.57 -18.54
C SER A 141 -13.08 -20.12 -17.85
N LYS A 142 -12.94 -20.66 -16.63
CA LYS A 142 -14.08 -21.12 -15.81
C LYS A 142 -15.07 -19.98 -15.52
N ALA A 143 -14.58 -18.80 -15.13
CA ALA A 143 -15.45 -17.64 -14.88
C ALA A 143 -16.18 -17.19 -16.15
N HIS A 144 -15.49 -17.17 -17.30
CA HIS A 144 -16.16 -16.88 -18.58
C HIS A 144 -17.25 -17.89 -18.94
N LYS A 145 -17.02 -19.21 -18.73
CA LYS A 145 -18.02 -20.25 -18.95
C LYS A 145 -19.24 -20.10 -18.04
N LEU A 146 -19.09 -19.44 -16.89
CA LEU A 146 -20.15 -19.09 -15.97
C LEU A 146 -20.76 -17.70 -16.27
N ASN A 147 -20.51 -17.16 -17.46
CA ASN A 147 -20.99 -15.85 -17.93
C ASN A 147 -20.64 -14.69 -16.98
N CYS A 148 -19.56 -14.83 -16.19
CA CYS A 148 -19.08 -13.77 -15.34
C CYS A 148 -18.48 -12.63 -16.17
N LYS A 149 -18.76 -11.37 -15.77
CA LYS A 149 -18.21 -10.14 -16.38
C LYS A 149 -17.66 -9.24 -15.31
N VAL A 150 -16.65 -8.45 -15.65
CA VAL A 150 -16.11 -7.41 -14.75
C VAL A 150 -16.72 -6.07 -15.12
N SER A 151 -17.16 -5.34 -14.10
CA SER A 151 -17.67 -3.97 -14.22
C SER A 151 -16.92 -3.04 -13.27
N GLU A 152 -16.75 -1.79 -13.66
CA GLU A 152 -16.24 -0.73 -12.80
C GLU A 152 -17.41 -0.11 -12.00
N VAL A 153 -17.18 0.13 -10.70
CA VAL A 153 -18.09 0.89 -9.84
C VAL A 153 -17.58 2.33 -9.82
N VAL A 154 -18.33 3.24 -10.46
CA VAL A 154 -17.84 4.58 -10.79
C VAL A 154 -18.30 5.68 -9.83
N ASP A 155 -19.30 5.44 -8.99
CA ASP A 155 -19.79 6.42 -8.04
C ASP A 155 -19.37 6.12 -6.60
N LEU A 156 -19.11 7.17 -5.81
CA LEU A 156 -18.61 7.05 -4.44
C LEU A 156 -19.59 6.34 -3.51
N GLU A 157 -20.89 6.56 -3.68
CA GLU A 157 -21.91 5.98 -2.82
C GLU A 157 -21.90 4.45 -2.94
N SER A 158 -21.92 3.93 -4.16
CA SER A 158 -21.83 2.50 -4.46
C SER A 158 -20.50 1.90 -3.98
N VAL A 159 -19.38 2.59 -4.20
CA VAL A 159 -18.05 2.19 -3.69
C VAL A 159 -18.08 2.03 -2.16
N LEU A 160 -18.62 3.03 -1.45
CA LEU A 160 -18.71 3.00 0.02
C LEU A 160 -19.74 1.97 0.51
N LYS A 161 -20.87 1.79 -0.19
CA LYS A 161 -21.88 0.76 0.12
C LYS A 161 -21.27 -0.64 0.07
N LEU A 162 -20.52 -0.95 -0.98
CA LEU A 162 -19.80 -2.23 -1.11
C LEU A 162 -18.73 -2.40 -0.02
N ALA A 163 -17.96 -1.36 0.28
CA ALA A 163 -16.98 -1.39 1.35
C ALA A 163 -17.61 -1.69 2.70
N LYS A 164 -18.67 -0.95 3.07
CA LYS A 164 -19.38 -1.11 4.36
C LYS A 164 -20.10 -2.45 4.49
N SER A 165 -20.76 -2.92 3.41
CA SER A 165 -21.57 -4.14 3.45
C SER A 165 -20.76 -5.43 3.23
N LYS A 166 -19.59 -5.37 2.59
CA LYS A 166 -18.82 -6.56 2.20
C LYS A 166 -17.42 -6.58 2.79
N ILE A 167 -16.59 -5.57 2.51
CA ILE A 167 -15.18 -5.57 2.90
C ILE A 167 -15.01 -5.42 4.42
N ILE A 168 -15.68 -4.46 5.05
CA ILE A 168 -15.53 -4.21 6.49
C ILE A 168 -15.97 -5.41 7.35
N PRO A 169 -17.14 -6.03 7.14
CA PRO A 169 -17.49 -7.24 7.88
C PRO A 169 -16.48 -8.37 7.70
N TRP A 170 -15.96 -8.53 6.48
CA TRP A 170 -14.93 -9.53 6.19
C TRP A 170 -13.59 -9.20 6.89
N LEU A 171 -13.12 -7.94 6.86
CA LEU A 171 -11.91 -7.50 7.57
C LEU A 171 -12.02 -7.74 9.08
N LYS A 172 -13.17 -7.42 9.69
CA LYS A 172 -13.42 -7.66 11.11
C LYS A 172 -13.42 -9.15 11.45
N LYS A 173 -14.13 -9.95 10.68
CA LYS A 173 -14.33 -11.39 10.94
C LYS A 173 -13.06 -12.21 10.70
N GLU A 174 -12.43 -12.04 9.54
CA GLU A 174 -11.32 -12.90 9.08
C GLU A 174 -9.95 -12.38 9.48
N HIS A 175 -9.80 -11.05 9.56
CA HIS A 175 -8.51 -10.41 9.84
C HIS A 175 -8.45 -9.68 11.18
N LYS A 176 -9.53 -9.73 11.97
CA LYS A 176 -9.64 -9.09 13.29
C LYS A 176 -9.24 -7.59 13.27
N VAL A 177 -9.53 -6.91 12.16
CA VAL A 177 -9.24 -5.50 11.98
C VAL A 177 -10.12 -4.69 12.92
N SER A 178 -9.52 -3.74 13.67
CA SER A 178 -10.24 -2.89 14.62
C SER A 178 -11.19 -1.93 13.92
N GLU A 179 -12.20 -1.41 14.65
CA GLU A 179 -13.13 -0.40 14.15
C GLU A 179 -12.40 0.84 13.64
N GLY A 180 -11.41 1.33 14.39
CA GLY A 180 -10.60 2.48 13.98
C GLY A 180 -9.89 2.25 12.64
N HIS A 181 -9.33 1.07 12.40
CA HIS A 181 -8.71 0.75 11.10
C HIS A 181 -9.75 0.63 9.99
N CYS A 182 -10.97 0.15 10.27
CA CYS A 182 -12.06 0.14 9.30
C CYS A 182 -12.45 1.57 8.87
N LEU A 183 -12.49 2.52 9.81
CA LEU A 183 -12.72 3.93 9.51
C LEU A 183 -11.60 4.55 8.66
N LEU A 184 -10.33 4.20 8.93
CA LEU A 184 -9.20 4.63 8.09
C LEU A 184 -9.32 4.07 6.67
N PHE A 185 -9.78 2.82 6.50
CA PHE A 185 -10.03 2.25 5.17
C PHE A 185 -11.09 3.05 4.41
N LEU A 186 -12.22 3.37 5.03
CA LEU A 186 -13.28 4.17 4.40
C LEU A 186 -12.75 5.57 4.03
N LYS A 187 -12.00 6.22 4.93
CA LYS A 187 -11.39 7.52 4.67
C LYS A 187 -10.40 7.44 3.50
N LEU A 188 -9.60 6.37 3.43
CA LEU A 188 -8.62 6.18 2.37
C LEU A 188 -9.28 6.07 0.99
N ILE A 189 -10.30 5.21 0.86
CA ILE A 189 -10.98 5.05 -0.44
C ILE A 189 -11.77 6.32 -0.82
N THR A 190 -12.29 7.08 0.16
CA THR A 190 -12.95 8.38 -0.09
C THR A 190 -11.94 9.41 -0.60
N ASN A 191 -10.80 9.58 0.08
CA ASN A 191 -9.75 10.51 -0.36
C ASN A 191 -9.23 10.12 -1.76
N ALA A 192 -8.94 8.82 -1.98
CA ALA A 192 -8.45 8.33 -3.27
C ALA A 192 -9.47 8.52 -4.39
N PHE A 193 -10.78 8.44 -4.09
CA PHE A 193 -11.83 8.74 -5.06
C PHE A 193 -11.82 10.22 -5.48
N HIS A 194 -11.74 11.14 -4.54
CA HIS A 194 -11.68 12.58 -4.83
C HIS A 194 -10.42 12.99 -5.59
N GLU A 195 -9.30 12.30 -5.37
CA GLU A 195 -8.05 12.48 -6.12
C GLU A 195 -8.02 11.72 -7.45
N GLN A 196 -9.14 11.10 -7.87
CA GLN A 196 -9.23 10.27 -9.08
C GLN A 196 -8.20 9.13 -9.12
N ALA A 197 -7.72 8.72 -7.97
CA ALA A 197 -6.69 7.71 -7.74
C ALA A 197 -7.26 6.35 -7.29
N LEU A 198 -8.59 6.15 -7.38
CA LEU A 198 -9.27 4.91 -6.99
C LEU A 198 -9.89 4.23 -8.20
N LYS A 199 -9.76 2.91 -8.27
CA LYS A 199 -10.59 2.02 -9.08
C LYS A 199 -11.23 0.95 -8.19
N CYS A 200 -12.50 0.71 -8.42
CA CYS A 200 -13.27 -0.35 -7.76
C CYS A 200 -13.86 -1.24 -8.85
N PHE A 201 -13.43 -2.51 -8.90
CA PHE A 201 -13.94 -3.49 -9.86
C PHE A 201 -14.76 -4.56 -9.15
N VAL A 202 -15.85 -4.97 -9.78
CA VAL A 202 -16.71 -6.06 -9.33
C VAL A 202 -16.90 -7.06 -10.46
N THR A 203 -16.72 -8.35 -10.16
CA THR A 203 -17.15 -9.41 -11.06
C THR A 203 -18.59 -9.76 -10.74
N ILE A 204 -19.46 -9.78 -11.74
CA ILE A 204 -20.87 -10.14 -11.64
C ILE A 204 -21.13 -11.38 -12.48
N ASP A 205 -22.11 -12.19 -12.06
CA ASP A 205 -22.64 -13.31 -12.87
C ASP A 205 -23.70 -12.84 -13.89
N GLU A 206 -24.27 -13.77 -14.63
CA GLU A 206 -25.34 -13.51 -15.63
C GLU A 206 -26.60 -12.87 -15.05
N LYS A 207 -26.85 -13.06 -13.73
CA LYS A 207 -27.98 -12.47 -13.01
C LYS A 207 -27.66 -11.12 -12.37
N GLY A 208 -26.43 -10.60 -12.59
CA GLY A 208 -25.96 -9.36 -11.99
C GLY A 208 -25.52 -9.50 -10.53
N ALA A 209 -25.47 -10.71 -9.97
CA ALA A 209 -25.05 -10.91 -8.60
C ALA A 209 -23.51 -10.80 -8.47
N PRO A 210 -22.98 -10.07 -7.47
CA PRO A 210 -21.55 -9.88 -7.30
C PRO A 210 -20.86 -11.18 -6.87
N GLN A 211 -19.75 -11.51 -7.54
CA GLN A 211 -18.96 -12.72 -7.35
C GLN A 211 -17.59 -12.44 -6.73
N ALA A 212 -16.97 -11.32 -7.06
CA ALA A 212 -15.72 -10.85 -6.49
C ALA A 212 -15.67 -9.32 -6.51
N LEU A 213 -14.87 -8.73 -5.62
CA LEU A 213 -14.73 -7.28 -5.47
C LEU A 213 -13.26 -6.95 -5.22
N GLY A 214 -12.75 -5.87 -5.82
CA GLY A 214 -11.39 -5.37 -5.63
C GLY A 214 -11.30 -3.85 -5.65
N TYR A 215 -10.53 -3.30 -4.71
CA TYR A 215 -10.18 -1.89 -4.61
C TYR A 215 -8.72 -1.70 -4.98
N PHE A 216 -8.45 -0.74 -5.84
CA PHE A 216 -7.11 -0.41 -6.34
C PHE A 216 -6.87 1.09 -6.18
N ILE A 217 -5.71 1.46 -5.62
CA ILE A 217 -5.29 2.86 -5.54
C ILE A 217 -4.05 3.02 -6.41
N TYR A 218 -3.96 4.12 -7.17
CA TYR A 218 -2.91 4.28 -8.15
C TYR A 218 -2.47 5.73 -8.36
N ASN A 219 -1.31 5.89 -8.96
CA ASN A 219 -0.82 7.09 -9.62
C ASN A 219 -0.20 6.70 -10.97
N ASP A 220 0.43 7.61 -11.69
CA ASP A 220 1.01 7.35 -13.03
C ASP A 220 2.19 6.36 -13.04
N PHE A 221 2.65 5.90 -11.88
CA PHE A 221 3.75 4.94 -11.76
C PHE A 221 3.33 3.62 -11.13
N HIS A 222 2.48 3.68 -10.12
CA HIS A 222 2.23 2.57 -9.20
C HIS A 222 0.73 2.38 -8.99
N ALA A 223 0.24 1.14 -9.21
CA ALA A 223 -1.09 0.72 -8.79
C ALA A 223 -0.97 -0.37 -7.72
N VAL A 224 -1.71 -0.24 -6.63
CA VAL A 224 -1.75 -1.25 -5.57
C VAL A 224 -3.13 -1.89 -5.47
N PHE A 225 -3.17 -3.22 -5.43
CA PHE A 225 -4.35 -3.97 -5.01
C PHE A 225 -4.53 -3.82 -3.50
N LEU A 226 -5.33 -2.82 -3.14
CA LEU A 226 -5.51 -2.44 -1.74
C LEU A 226 -6.19 -3.51 -0.92
N LYS A 227 -7.37 -3.96 -1.35
CA LYS A 227 -8.18 -5.03 -0.75
C LYS A 227 -9.15 -5.60 -1.76
N GLY A 228 -9.40 -6.89 -1.62
CA GLY A 228 -10.45 -7.55 -2.38
C GLY A 228 -10.89 -8.86 -1.74
N MET A 229 -12.02 -9.35 -2.17
CA MET A 229 -12.59 -10.61 -1.70
C MET A 229 -13.37 -11.32 -2.80
N SER A 230 -13.37 -12.65 -2.76
CA SER A 230 -14.33 -13.49 -3.46
C SER A 230 -15.53 -13.73 -2.54
N PHE A 231 -16.74 -13.68 -3.10
CA PHE A 231 -17.97 -14.00 -2.36
C PHE A 231 -18.19 -15.52 -2.22
N HIS A 232 -17.52 -16.31 -3.06
CA HIS A 232 -17.59 -17.77 -3.08
C HIS A 232 -16.29 -18.39 -2.56
N LYS A 233 -16.21 -18.57 -1.24
CA LYS A 233 -14.99 -19.14 -0.59
C LYS A 233 -14.86 -20.65 -0.81
N LYS A 234 -15.97 -21.39 -0.86
CA LYS A 234 -15.99 -22.85 -0.95
C LYS A 234 -15.89 -23.35 -2.39
N ASP A 235 -16.57 -22.66 -3.30
CA ASP A 235 -16.64 -23.06 -4.72
C ASP A 235 -15.89 -22.03 -5.56
N ASN A 236 -14.60 -22.29 -5.79
CA ASN A 236 -13.81 -21.42 -6.66
C ASN A 236 -14.43 -21.38 -8.07
N ASN A 237 -15.16 -20.31 -8.37
CA ASN A 237 -15.79 -20.07 -9.67
C ASN A 237 -14.89 -19.27 -10.63
N GLY A 238 -13.66 -18.96 -10.23
CA GLY A 238 -12.70 -18.20 -11.02
C GLY A 238 -12.91 -16.67 -11.03
N SER A 239 -13.96 -16.16 -10.39
CA SER A 239 -14.35 -14.74 -10.45
C SER A 239 -13.24 -13.79 -9.97
N MET A 240 -12.46 -14.15 -8.92
CA MET A 240 -11.33 -13.33 -8.48
C MET A 240 -10.17 -13.35 -9.48
N HIS A 241 -9.92 -14.47 -10.17
CA HIS A 241 -8.91 -14.53 -11.23
C HIS A 241 -9.31 -13.65 -12.40
N LEU A 242 -10.60 -13.67 -12.81
CA LEU A 242 -11.13 -12.81 -13.86
C LEU A 242 -11.05 -11.32 -13.47
N LEU A 243 -11.36 -10.97 -12.21
CA LEU A 243 -11.24 -9.60 -11.72
C LEU A 243 -9.78 -9.11 -11.77
N MET A 244 -8.84 -9.94 -11.31
CA MET A 244 -7.42 -9.60 -11.31
C MET A 244 -6.84 -9.54 -12.73
N ASP A 245 -7.25 -10.42 -13.62
CA ASP A 245 -6.93 -10.37 -15.05
C ASP A 245 -7.34 -9.03 -15.65
N TYR A 246 -8.61 -8.64 -15.47
CA TYR A 246 -9.12 -7.36 -15.92
C TYR A 246 -8.31 -6.18 -15.33
N ALA A 247 -8.06 -6.18 -14.02
CA ALA A 247 -7.35 -5.11 -13.34
C ALA A 247 -5.89 -4.98 -13.84
N ILE A 248 -5.18 -6.11 -13.99
CA ILE A 248 -3.81 -6.13 -14.49
C ILE A 248 -3.74 -5.53 -15.90
N HIS A 249 -4.62 -5.94 -16.82
CA HIS A 249 -4.68 -5.38 -18.17
C HIS A 249 -5.13 -3.91 -18.17
N TYR A 250 -6.08 -3.52 -17.30
CA TYR A 250 -6.51 -2.13 -17.17
C TYR A 250 -5.35 -1.19 -16.80
N PHE A 251 -4.45 -1.62 -15.91
CA PHE A 251 -3.33 -0.81 -15.45
C PHE A 251 -2.09 -0.90 -16.34
N GLU A 252 -2.00 -1.85 -17.26
CA GLU A 252 -0.82 -2.09 -18.11
C GLU A 252 -0.34 -0.85 -18.88
N THR A 253 -1.28 -0.05 -19.38
CA THR A 253 -0.98 1.19 -20.12
C THR A 253 -0.97 2.44 -19.26
N LYS A 254 -1.26 2.34 -17.95
CA LYS A 254 -1.47 3.48 -17.06
C LYS A 254 -0.36 3.65 -16.02
N VAL A 255 0.28 2.55 -15.62
CA VAL A 255 1.31 2.56 -14.58
C VAL A 255 2.53 1.74 -15.01
N LYS A 256 3.64 1.91 -14.31
CA LYS A 256 4.85 1.09 -14.55
C LYS A 256 4.88 -0.16 -13.68
N LEU A 257 4.27 -0.08 -12.50
CA LEU A 257 4.31 -1.11 -11.47
C LEU A 257 2.90 -1.42 -10.94
N PHE A 258 2.50 -2.69 -11.02
CA PHE A 258 1.31 -3.18 -10.34
C PHE A 258 1.74 -3.97 -9.10
N ASP A 259 1.36 -3.52 -7.90
CA ASP A 259 1.68 -4.14 -6.61
C ASP A 259 0.47 -4.89 -6.07
N PHE A 260 0.64 -6.15 -5.74
CA PHE A 260 -0.40 -6.96 -5.13
C PHE A 260 -0.64 -6.64 -3.64
N GLY A 261 0.12 -5.69 -3.07
CA GLY A 261 -0.11 -5.17 -1.72
C GLY A 261 0.24 -6.14 -0.60
N GLY A 262 1.19 -7.06 -0.82
CA GLY A 262 1.62 -8.03 0.19
C GLY A 262 1.92 -9.40 -0.38
N GLY A 263 1.60 -10.46 0.39
CA GLY A 263 1.84 -11.85 -0.04
C GLY A 263 2.54 -12.73 0.99
N ALA A 264 2.51 -12.34 2.28
CA ALA A 264 3.16 -13.11 3.35
C ALA A 264 2.56 -14.51 3.57
N ALA A 265 1.26 -14.70 3.33
CA ALA A 265 0.62 -16.01 3.43
C ALA A 265 0.89 -16.85 2.17
N ALA A 266 1.30 -18.10 2.34
CA ALA A 266 1.72 -18.99 1.25
C ALA A 266 0.67 -19.14 0.14
N GLY A 267 -0.63 -19.27 0.49
CA GLY A 267 -1.71 -19.37 -0.50
C GLY A 267 -1.90 -18.08 -1.31
N ILE A 268 -1.71 -16.91 -0.68
CA ILE A 268 -1.76 -15.60 -1.34
C ILE A 268 -0.55 -15.44 -2.26
N ALA A 269 0.64 -15.81 -1.80
CA ALA A 269 1.86 -15.79 -2.61
C ALA A 269 1.71 -16.65 -3.88
N THR A 270 1.17 -17.86 -3.76
CA THR A 270 0.90 -18.75 -4.90
C THR A 270 -0.09 -18.12 -5.89
N PHE A 271 -1.14 -17.48 -5.39
CA PHE A 271 -2.11 -16.78 -6.22
C PHE A 271 -1.45 -15.62 -7.00
N TYR A 272 -0.67 -14.78 -6.33
CA TYR A 272 0.03 -13.65 -6.99
C TYR A 272 1.08 -14.11 -8.00
N LYS A 273 1.87 -15.15 -7.67
CA LYS A 273 2.80 -15.77 -8.62
C LYS A 273 2.06 -16.33 -9.84
N GLY A 274 0.90 -16.94 -9.65
CA GLY A 274 0.06 -17.44 -10.73
C GLY A 274 -0.40 -16.35 -11.69
N LEU A 275 -0.64 -15.16 -11.20
CA LEU A 275 -0.97 -13.94 -11.96
C LEU A 275 0.28 -13.23 -12.54
N GLY A 276 1.43 -13.87 -12.58
CA GLY A 276 2.66 -13.29 -13.13
C GLY A 276 3.43 -12.38 -12.19
N GLY A 277 2.99 -12.26 -10.91
CA GLY A 277 3.68 -11.49 -9.90
C GLY A 277 5.07 -12.03 -9.57
N LYS A 278 6.07 -11.16 -9.55
CA LYS A 278 7.46 -11.44 -9.16
C LYS A 278 7.76 -10.84 -7.81
N GLU A 279 8.66 -11.46 -7.07
CA GLU A 279 9.09 -10.98 -5.76
C GLU A 279 9.86 -9.67 -5.88
N LEU A 280 9.45 -8.66 -5.11
CA LEU A 280 10.18 -7.41 -4.90
C LEU A 280 10.58 -7.35 -3.43
N LYS A 281 11.90 -7.38 -3.17
CA LYS A 281 12.46 -7.26 -1.82
C LYS A 281 12.53 -5.79 -1.41
N TYR A 282 12.24 -5.53 -0.15
CA TYR A 282 12.39 -4.22 0.49
C TYR A 282 12.78 -4.39 1.96
N GLN A 283 13.18 -3.31 2.61
CA GLN A 283 13.69 -3.35 3.97
C GLN A 283 12.64 -2.87 4.99
N VAL A 284 12.70 -3.41 6.19
CA VAL A 284 12.05 -2.86 7.38
C VAL A 284 13.13 -2.24 8.25
N LEU A 285 13.12 -0.92 8.41
CA LEU A 285 13.98 -0.23 9.37
C LEU A 285 13.44 -0.44 10.78
N LYS A 286 14.22 -1.12 11.63
CA LYS A 286 13.84 -1.40 13.02
C LYS A 286 14.90 -0.89 13.99
N ILE A 287 14.56 0.16 14.74
CA ILE A 287 15.44 0.77 15.76
C ILE A 287 14.69 0.71 17.09
N ASN A 288 15.32 0.12 18.11
CA ASN A 288 14.76 0.00 19.44
C ASN A 288 15.71 0.60 20.49
N GLN A 289 15.46 1.86 20.88
CA GLN A 289 16.15 2.62 21.92
C GLN A 289 15.25 2.83 23.15
N LEU A 290 14.26 1.96 23.34
CA LEU A 290 13.38 2.01 24.51
C LEU A 290 14.16 1.72 25.79
N PRO A 291 13.81 2.36 26.93
CA PRO A 291 14.36 1.99 28.21
C PRO A 291 13.97 0.55 28.60
N TRP A 292 14.85 -0.09 29.35
CA TRP A 292 14.51 -1.37 29.99
C TRP A 292 13.44 -1.13 31.09
N PRO A 293 12.34 -1.92 31.24
CA PRO A 293 12.06 -3.21 30.56
C PRO A 293 11.26 -3.11 29.24
N LEU A 294 10.83 -1.93 28.80
CA LEU A 294 10.02 -1.76 27.58
C LEU A 294 10.69 -2.31 26.32
N LYS A 295 12.03 -2.28 26.31
CA LYS A 295 12.84 -2.83 25.21
C LYS A 295 12.61 -4.32 24.98
N ILE A 296 12.33 -5.08 26.05
CA ILE A 296 12.10 -6.53 25.99
C ILE A 296 10.74 -6.85 25.37
N LEU A 297 9.73 -6.03 25.66
CA LEU A 297 8.37 -6.21 25.17
C LEU A 297 8.22 -5.93 23.65
N LYS A 298 9.23 -5.34 23.03
CA LYS A 298 9.26 -4.91 21.62
C LYS A 298 10.44 -5.52 20.85
N LYS A 299 10.78 -6.78 21.12
CA LYS A 299 11.80 -7.53 20.35
C LYS A 299 11.39 -7.78 18.89
#